data_e1817938dd776861a68ec5f6b55cccab
#
_entry.id   e1817938dd776861a68ec5f6b55cccab
#
_cell.length_a   1.000
_cell.length_b   1.000
_cell.length_c   1.000
_cell.angle_alpha   90.00
_cell.angle_beta   90.00
_cell.angle_gamma   90.00
#
_symmetry.space_group_name_H-M   'P 1'
#
loop_
_entity.id
_entity.type
_entity.pdbx_description
1 polymer ?
#
loop_
_entity_poly.entity_id
_entity_poly.type
_entity_poly.pdbx_seq_one_letter_code
_entity_poly.pdbx_strand_id
1 'polypeptide(L)'
;MVFLLAWLLPYIRHYMTDGEARYGGWLSPLLFLLGLFAGNGNENTLCWIGLFGLFYLYHIYKKGEMQLWMLTGFLGLSIGYGILMLAPGNLVRMDESGESFRLFQFHGKAFLAIWFHTLLLSPFYFYLMKAFRKRRALCAFSGGRKYVRLSLWFLSASLLFEIIMCVSPEFPFRSLFPSTIFCLTAALLMQHAADRAGASPVRLPGAGVMKRLATLYFAFTFAMTFWIFVENARWFDHWLGEAEAMRGTPAILSITERPPYEEELWTYLTGFHHYAVGLKSDPAHWGNAAMARFYDIGGVTMAEKK
;
A
#
# COMPACT_ATOMS: atom_id res chain seq x y z
N MET A 1 -0.28 -0.41 -5.59
CA MET A 1 0.04 -1.84 -5.28
C MET A 1 -0.03 -2.76 -6.49
N VAL A 2 -1.09 -2.73 -7.31
CA VAL A 2 -1.22 -3.60 -8.50
C VAL A 2 -0.04 -3.42 -9.47
N PHE A 3 0.32 -2.18 -9.80
CA PHE A 3 1.47 -1.90 -10.68
C PHE A 3 2.79 -2.43 -10.11
N LEU A 4 3.00 -2.35 -8.78
CA LEU A 4 4.19 -2.88 -8.14
C LEU A 4 4.27 -4.41 -8.25
N LEU A 5 3.14 -5.10 -8.01
CA LEU A 5 3.10 -6.56 -8.15
C LEU A 5 3.30 -6.98 -9.61
N ALA A 6 2.67 -6.29 -10.56
CA ALA A 6 2.86 -6.54 -11.99
C ALA A 6 4.32 -6.31 -12.42
N TRP A 7 4.95 -5.25 -11.91
CA TRP A 7 6.36 -4.95 -12.14
C TRP A 7 7.29 -6.03 -11.57
N LEU A 8 6.96 -6.62 -10.42
CA LEU A 8 7.74 -7.68 -9.78
C LEU A 8 7.68 -9.03 -10.51
N LEU A 9 6.58 -9.33 -11.23
CA LEU A 9 6.37 -10.65 -11.83
C LEU A 9 7.50 -11.13 -12.73
N PRO A 10 8.06 -10.34 -13.68
CA PRO A 10 9.17 -10.78 -14.52
C PRO A 10 10.44 -11.08 -13.72
N TYR A 11 10.73 -10.30 -12.66
CA TYR A 11 11.88 -10.53 -11.78
C TYR A 11 11.71 -11.82 -10.97
N ILE A 12 10.51 -12.07 -10.42
CA ILE A 12 10.19 -13.31 -9.72
C ILE A 12 10.35 -14.51 -10.66
N ARG A 13 9.81 -14.41 -11.89
CA ARG A 13 9.92 -15.48 -12.88
C ARG A 13 11.37 -15.73 -13.25
N HIS A 14 12.16 -14.70 -13.50
CA HIS A 14 13.60 -14.83 -13.78
C HIS A 14 14.32 -15.54 -12.63
N TYR A 15 14.04 -15.14 -11.38
CA TYR A 15 14.58 -15.81 -10.20
C TYR A 15 14.18 -17.29 -10.08
N MET A 16 12.90 -17.59 -10.35
CA MET A 16 12.38 -18.97 -10.26
C MET A 16 12.94 -19.89 -11.33
N THR A 17 13.30 -19.37 -12.51
CA THR A 17 13.83 -20.11 -13.66
C THR A 17 15.36 -20.10 -13.77
N ASP A 18 16.10 -19.69 -12.70
CA ASP A 18 17.57 -19.59 -12.71
C ASP A 18 18.15 -18.75 -13.85
N GLY A 19 17.43 -17.70 -14.26
CA GLY A 19 17.86 -16.82 -15.33
C GLY A 19 17.49 -17.27 -16.74
N GLU A 20 16.86 -18.43 -16.91
CA GLU A 20 16.45 -18.93 -18.22
C GLU A 20 15.32 -18.13 -18.87
N ALA A 21 14.52 -17.39 -18.06
CA ALA A 21 13.45 -16.56 -18.58
C ALA A 21 14.04 -15.42 -19.44
N ARG A 22 13.90 -15.56 -20.75
CA ARG A 22 14.25 -14.53 -21.72
C ARG A 22 12.99 -13.83 -22.20
N TYR A 23 13.08 -12.53 -22.32
CA TYR A 23 11.96 -11.70 -22.76
C TYR A 23 12.36 -10.89 -23.99
N GLY A 24 11.41 -10.67 -24.90
CA GLY A 24 11.62 -9.81 -26.06
C GLY A 24 11.87 -8.35 -25.66
N GLY A 25 12.44 -7.56 -26.56
CA GLY A 25 12.79 -6.15 -26.33
C GLY A 25 11.60 -5.27 -25.90
N TRP A 26 10.37 -5.67 -26.22
CA TRP A 26 9.13 -4.98 -25.83
C TRP A 26 8.92 -4.90 -24.30
N LEU A 27 9.51 -5.84 -23.54
CA LEU A 27 9.36 -5.84 -22.08
C LEU A 27 10.05 -4.63 -21.43
N SER A 28 11.14 -4.13 -22.03
CA SER A 28 11.87 -2.96 -21.49
C SER A 28 10.99 -1.71 -21.36
N PRO A 29 10.31 -1.21 -22.42
CA PRO A 29 9.43 -0.06 -22.29
C PRO A 29 8.21 -0.36 -21.41
N LEU A 30 7.66 -1.57 -21.43
CA LEU A 30 6.55 -1.93 -20.57
C LEU A 30 6.95 -1.87 -19.10
N LEU A 31 8.08 -2.46 -18.72
CA LEU A 31 8.55 -2.44 -17.34
C LEU A 31 9.00 -1.05 -16.88
N PHE A 32 9.52 -0.22 -17.79
CA PHE A 32 9.78 1.18 -17.49
C PHE A 32 8.49 1.90 -17.10
N LEU A 33 7.41 1.76 -17.88
CA LEU A 33 6.11 2.37 -17.58
C LEU A 33 5.49 1.81 -16.30
N LEU A 34 5.48 0.47 -16.14
CA LEU A 34 4.99 -0.15 -14.91
C LEU A 34 5.79 0.30 -13.69
N GLY A 35 7.11 0.44 -13.84
CA GLY A 35 7.99 0.99 -12.80
C GLY A 35 7.63 2.42 -12.46
N LEU A 36 7.42 3.29 -13.45
CA LEU A 36 7.04 4.68 -13.26
C LEU A 36 5.76 4.80 -12.43
N PHE A 37 4.72 4.04 -12.77
CA PHE A 37 3.46 4.01 -12.02
C PHE A 37 3.62 3.37 -10.63
N ALA A 38 4.42 2.32 -10.51
CA ALA A 38 4.68 1.66 -9.23
C ALA A 38 5.45 2.58 -8.25
N GLY A 39 6.46 3.29 -8.77
CA GLY A 39 7.25 4.25 -7.99
C GLY A 39 6.44 5.45 -7.52
N ASN A 40 5.50 5.92 -8.35
CA ASN A 40 4.61 7.04 -8.00
C ASN A 40 3.42 6.61 -7.10
N GLY A 41 3.35 5.36 -6.70
CA GLY A 41 2.17 4.84 -6.00
C GLY A 41 2.18 4.98 -4.48
N ASN A 42 3.35 5.01 -3.82
CA ASN A 42 3.46 5.06 -2.36
C ASN A 42 4.87 5.42 -1.89
N GLU A 43 4.98 6.37 -0.98
CA GLU A 43 6.23 6.86 -0.40
C GLU A 43 7.05 5.75 0.27
N ASN A 44 6.39 4.79 0.90
CA ASN A 44 7.05 3.67 1.58
C ASN A 44 7.65 2.62 0.63
N THR A 45 7.34 2.73 -0.67
CA THR A 45 7.82 1.79 -1.68
C THR A 45 9.36 1.82 -1.81
N LEU A 46 9.99 2.98 -1.56
CA LEU A 46 11.44 3.17 -1.72
C LEU A 46 12.29 2.23 -0.87
N CYS A 47 11.91 2.02 0.38
CA CYS A 47 12.73 1.18 1.27
C CYS A 47 12.77 -0.26 0.81
N TRP A 48 11.65 -0.73 0.26
CA TRP A 48 11.58 -2.07 -0.31
C TRP A 48 12.37 -2.16 -1.61
N ILE A 49 12.23 -1.15 -2.48
CA ILE A 49 12.95 -1.05 -3.74
C ILE A 49 14.45 -0.95 -3.50
N GLY A 50 14.86 -0.08 -2.57
CA GLY A 50 16.28 0.13 -2.27
C GLY A 50 16.95 -1.16 -1.82
N LEU A 51 16.35 -1.87 -0.89
CA LEU A 51 16.94 -3.10 -0.35
C LEU A 51 16.84 -4.27 -1.33
N PHE A 52 15.66 -4.56 -1.84
CA PHE A 52 15.47 -5.74 -2.70
C PHE A 52 16.04 -5.50 -4.10
N GLY A 53 15.70 -4.39 -4.73
CA GLY A 53 16.10 -4.10 -6.10
C GLY A 53 17.61 -4.01 -6.24
N LEU A 54 18.28 -3.26 -5.39
CA LEU A 54 19.74 -3.11 -5.43
C LEU A 54 20.46 -4.41 -5.13
N PHE A 55 20.05 -5.17 -4.09
CA PHE A 55 20.65 -6.47 -3.80
C PHE A 55 20.44 -7.48 -4.92
N TYR A 56 19.23 -7.52 -5.46
CA TYR A 56 18.92 -8.42 -6.55
C TYR A 56 19.67 -8.05 -7.82
N LEU A 57 19.67 -6.79 -8.24
CA LEU A 57 20.39 -6.31 -9.41
C LEU A 57 21.91 -6.51 -9.26
N TYR A 58 22.45 -6.24 -8.09
CA TYR A 58 23.87 -6.50 -7.80
C TYR A 58 24.22 -8.00 -7.94
N HIS A 59 23.35 -8.88 -7.41
CA HIS A 59 23.55 -10.31 -7.52
C HIS A 59 23.50 -10.80 -8.97
N ILE A 60 22.54 -10.34 -9.76
CA ILE A 60 22.39 -10.65 -11.19
C ILE A 60 23.54 -10.08 -12.01
N TYR A 61 23.98 -8.85 -11.69
CA TYR A 61 25.17 -8.24 -12.32
C TYR A 61 26.43 -9.09 -12.11
N LYS A 62 26.66 -9.55 -10.87
CA LYS A 62 27.81 -10.43 -10.57
C LYS A 62 27.75 -11.78 -11.28
N LYS A 63 26.59 -12.27 -11.63
CA LYS A 63 26.42 -13.50 -12.42
C LYS A 63 26.55 -13.29 -13.92
N GLY A 64 26.62 -12.05 -14.40
CA GLY A 64 26.61 -11.74 -15.84
C GLY A 64 25.26 -11.98 -16.52
N GLU A 65 24.18 -12.10 -15.75
CA GLU A 65 22.82 -12.41 -16.24
C GLU A 65 21.96 -11.14 -16.42
N MET A 66 22.55 -9.95 -16.29
CA MET A 66 21.84 -8.67 -16.39
C MET A 66 21.23 -8.47 -17.77
N GLN A 67 19.91 -8.22 -17.80
CA GLN A 67 19.17 -7.94 -19.02
C GLN A 67 18.68 -6.49 -19.03
N LEU A 68 18.53 -5.91 -20.21
CA LEU A 68 18.18 -4.49 -20.36
C LEU A 68 16.85 -4.14 -19.68
N TRP A 69 15.84 -5.01 -19.78
CA TRP A 69 14.54 -4.80 -19.15
C TRP A 69 14.60 -4.69 -17.61
N MET A 70 15.60 -5.30 -16.96
CA MET A 70 15.81 -5.18 -15.51
C MET A 70 16.23 -3.76 -15.13
N LEU A 71 17.17 -3.20 -15.90
CA LEU A 71 17.66 -1.84 -15.68
C LEU A 71 16.60 -0.80 -16.00
N THR A 72 15.91 -0.93 -17.15
CA THR A 72 14.86 0.00 -17.54
C THR A 72 13.68 -0.03 -16.60
N GLY A 73 13.28 -1.20 -16.11
CA GLY A 73 12.23 -1.34 -15.10
C GLY A 73 12.60 -0.67 -13.78
N PHE A 74 13.83 -0.85 -13.30
CA PHE A 74 14.32 -0.20 -12.09
C PHE A 74 14.48 1.32 -12.26
N LEU A 75 14.93 1.77 -13.42
CA LEU A 75 15.02 3.19 -13.76
C LEU A 75 13.63 3.84 -13.73
N GLY A 76 12.63 3.22 -14.36
CA GLY A 76 11.24 3.69 -14.33
C GLY A 76 10.73 3.86 -12.90
N LEU A 77 10.97 2.85 -12.06
CA LEU A 77 10.59 2.85 -10.66
C LEU A 77 11.24 4.00 -9.87
N SER A 78 12.54 4.23 -10.08
CA SER A 78 13.29 5.31 -9.43
C SER A 78 12.84 6.70 -9.87
N ILE A 79 12.56 6.88 -11.16
CA ILE A 79 12.01 8.13 -11.70
C ILE A 79 10.59 8.37 -11.15
N GLY A 80 9.72 7.35 -11.15
CA GLY A 80 8.36 7.46 -10.59
C GLY A 80 8.37 7.88 -9.13
N TYR A 81 9.29 7.32 -8.35
CA TYR A 81 9.48 7.70 -6.96
C TYR A 81 10.02 9.15 -6.82
N GLY A 82 10.97 9.54 -7.67
CA GLY A 82 11.47 10.91 -7.70
C GLY A 82 10.35 11.93 -7.98
N ILE A 83 9.47 11.62 -8.94
CA ILE A 83 8.28 12.45 -9.26
C ILE A 83 7.36 12.56 -8.04
N LEU A 84 7.09 11.44 -7.34
CA LEU A 84 6.28 11.44 -6.12
C LEU A 84 6.87 12.32 -5.03
N MET A 85 8.15 12.18 -4.75
CA MET A 85 8.84 12.92 -3.68
C MET A 85 8.94 14.41 -3.97
N LEU A 86 9.12 14.78 -5.24
CA LEU A 86 9.23 16.18 -5.69
C LEU A 86 7.86 16.81 -6.02
N ALA A 87 6.76 16.08 -5.86
CA ALA A 87 5.43 16.62 -6.10
C ALA A 87 5.16 17.83 -5.19
N PRO A 88 4.66 18.96 -5.73
CA PRO A 88 4.42 20.20 -4.97
C PRO A 88 3.58 19.98 -3.71
N GLY A 89 2.59 19.08 -3.76
CA GLY A 89 1.76 18.74 -2.61
C GLY A 89 2.52 18.05 -1.46
N ASN A 90 3.60 17.33 -1.75
CA ASN A 90 4.45 16.74 -0.72
C ASN A 90 5.35 17.80 -0.09
N LEU A 91 5.87 18.73 -0.88
CA LEU A 91 6.67 19.86 -0.38
C LEU A 91 5.83 20.77 0.54
N VAL A 92 4.60 21.12 0.13
CA VAL A 92 3.69 21.89 0.96
C VAL A 92 3.36 21.18 2.28
N ARG A 93 3.11 19.87 2.25
CA ARG A 93 2.89 19.08 3.48
C ARG A 93 4.10 19.10 4.43
N MET A 94 5.31 19.05 3.88
CA MET A 94 6.54 19.12 4.67
C MET A 94 6.70 20.50 5.34
N ASP A 95 6.32 21.59 4.64
CA ASP A 95 6.40 22.95 5.18
C ASP A 95 5.30 23.21 6.23
N GLU A 96 4.06 22.77 5.98
CA GLU A 96 2.93 22.96 6.90
C GLU A 96 3.06 22.14 8.19
N SER A 97 3.70 20.97 8.15
CA SER A 97 3.93 20.16 9.35
C SER A 97 4.94 20.79 10.31
N GLY A 98 5.63 21.85 9.90
CA GLY A 98 6.71 22.48 10.71
C GLY A 98 7.82 21.50 11.08
N GLU A 99 7.74 20.31 10.55
CA GLU A 99 8.65 19.22 10.76
C GLU A 99 9.75 19.26 9.71
N SER A 100 10.66 20.25 9.86
CA SER A 100 12.00 20.09 9.29
C SER A 100 12.50 18.72 9.73
N PHE A 101 12.51 17.79 8.80
CA PHE A 101 13.14 16.46 8.81
C PHE A 101 13.53 15.97 10.22
N ARG A 102 12.56 15.82 11.13
CA ARG A 102 12.77 15.12 12.41
C ARG A 102 12.78 13.63 12.13
N LEU A 103 13.81 13.20 11.39
CA LEU A 103 14.21 11.80 11.27
C LEU A 103 14.20 11.22 12.70
N PHE A 104 13.36 10.20 12.92
CA PHE A 104 13.29 9.43 14.15
C PHE A 104 12.45 9.97 15.31
N GLN A 105 11.43 10.80 15.08
CA GLN A 105 10.46 11.03 16.12
C GLN A 105 9.48 9.83 16.19
N PHE A 106 9.57 9.06 17.28
CA PHE A 106 8.70 7.92 17.51
C PHE A 106 7.28 8.38 17.87
N HIS A 107 6.30 8.04 17.05
CA HIS A 107 4.91 8.40 17.29
C HIS A 107 4.14 7.26 17.97
N GLY A 108 3.74 7.45 19.23
CA GLY A 108 3.03 6.44 20.02
C GLY A 108 1.72 5.94 19.37
N LYS A 109 0.98 6.81 18.67
CA LYS A 109 -0.23 6.42 17.92
C LYS A 109 0.10 5.48 16.76
N ALA A 110 1.18 5.77 16.01
CA ALA A 110 1.65 4.91 14.93
C ALA A 110 2.07 3.54 15.46
N PHE A 111 2.77 3.50 16.58
CA PHE A 111 3.16 2.26 17.23
C PHE A 111 1.95 1.38 17.62
N LEU A 112 0.93 1.96 18.24
CA LEU A 112 -0.29 1.24 18.61
C LEU A 112 -1.02 0.69 17.38
N ALA A 113 -1.10 1.47 16.31
CA ALA A 113 -1.73 1.04 15.06
C ALA A 113 -0.94 -0.11 14.40
N ILE A 114 0.39 -0.04 14.38
CA ILE A 114 1.25 -1.10 13.88
C ILE A 114 1.11 -2.35 14.74
N TRP A 115 1.12 -2.19 16.07
CA TRP A 115 0.95 -3.32 16.98
C TRP A 115 -0.39 -4.04 16.75
N PHE A 116 -1.48 -3.28 16.60
CA PHE A 116 -2.80 -3.82 16.28
C PHE A 116 -2.80 -4.53 14.91
N HIS A 117 -2.19 -3.94 13.89
CA HIS A 117 -2.06 -4.55 12.57
C HIS A 117 -1.23 -5.84 12.61
N THR A 118 -0.11 -5.83 13.32
CA THR A 118 0.72 -7.04 13.54
C THR A 118 -0.07 -8.12 14.26
N LEU A 119 -0.92 -7.75 15.21
CA LEU A 119 -1.82 -8.69 15.89
C LEU A 119 -2.84 -9.30 14.90
N LEU A 120 -3.43 -8.50 14.02
CA LEU A 120 -4.33 -9.00 12.95
C LEU A 120 -3.61 -9.97 12.01
N LEU A 121 -2.35 -9.72 11.68
CA LEU A 121 -1.53 -10.61 10.84
C LEU A 121 -0.93 -11.80 11.61
N SER A 122 -1.06 -11.84 12.92
CA SER A 122 -0.45 -12.88 13.76
C SER A 122 -0.78 -14.32 13.34
N PRO A 123 -1.98 -14.68 12.83
CA PRO A 123 -2.24 -16.03 12.32
C PRO A 123 -1.33 -16.41 11.16
N PHE A 124 -1.00 -15.45 10.28
CA PHE A 124 -0.11 -15.67 9.15
C PHE A 124 1.34 -15.78 9.59
N TYR A 125 1.79 -14.92 10.52
CA TYR A 125 3.12 -15.02 11.12
C TYR A 125 3.31 -16.36 11.84
N PHE A 126 2.32 -16.80 12.60
CA PHE A 126 2.34 -18.09 13.27
C PHE A 126 2.37 -19.27 12.28
N TYR A 127 1.59 -19.17 11.20
CA TYR A 127 1.63 -20.13 10.10
C TYR A 127 3.04 -20.20 9.48
N LEU A 128 3.61 -19.05 9.10
CA LEU A 128 4.94 -18.95 8.50
C LEU A 128 6.02 -19.51 9.41
N MET A 129 5.96 -19.20 10.70
CA MET A 129 6.90 -19.75 11.71
C MET A 129 6.81 -21.27 11.80
N LYS A 130 5.60 -21.85 11.85
CA LYS A 130 5.40 -23.31 11.85
C LYS A 130 5.88 -23.96 10.56
N ALA A 131 5.58 -23.36 9.42
CA ALA A 131 6.03 -23.85 8.11
C ALA A 131 7.57 -23.78 8.01
N PHE A 132 8.17 -22.69 8.47
CA PHE A 132 9.63 -22.52 8.47
C PHE A 132 10.36 -23.55 9.34
N ARG A 133 9.77 -24.00 10.45
CA ARG A 133 10.31 -25.11 11.23
C ARG A 133 10.43 -26.40 10.42
N LYS A 134 9.58 -26.59 9.41
CA LYS A 134 9.60 -27.71 8.46
C LYS A 134 10.45 -27.46 7.21
N ARG A 135 11.27 -26.39 7.17
CA ARG A 135 12.03 -25.92 5.98
C ARG A 135 12.85 -27.01 5.30
N ARG A 136 13.40 -28.00 6.06
CA ARG A 136 14.17 -29.11 5.48
C ARG A 136 13.33 -29.93 4.51
N ALA A 137 12.11 -30.28 4.89
CA ALA A 137 11.17 -31.00 4.03
C ALA A 137 10.73 -30.13 2.86
N LEU A 138 10.45 -28.84 3.10
CA LEU A 138 10.05 -27.89 2.06
C LEU A 138 11.14 -27.65 1.01
N CYS A 139 12.41 -27.79 1.38
CA CYS A 139 13.54 -27.63 0.47
C CYS A 139 13.95 -28.94 -0.23
N ALA A 140 13.29 -30.05 0.05
CA ALA A 140 13.67 -31.36 -0.49
C ALA A 140 13.35 -31.53 -2.00
N PHE A 141 12.34 -30.82 -2.52
CA PHE A 141 12.00 -30.86 -3.94
C PHE A 141 12.75 -29.80 -4.76
N SER A 142 12.89 -30.05 -6.07
CA SER A 142 13.49 -29.09 -7.01
C SER A 142 12.73 -27.75 -6.98
N GLY A 143 13.43 -26.67 -6.68
CA GLY A 143 12.83 -25.33 -6.54
C GLY A 143 12.29 -24.99 -5.14
N GLY A 144 12.13 -25.92 -4.23
CA GLY A 144 11.58 -25.67 -2.88
C GLY A 144 12.34 -24.60 -2.12
N ARG A 145 13.68 -24.63 -2.23
CA ARG A 145 14.56 -23.62 -1.61
C ARG A 145 14.29 -22.21 -2.12
N LYS A 146 13.91 -22.05 -3.40
CA LYS A 146 13.58 -20.76 -4.01
C LYS A 146 12.25 -20.20 -3.45
N TYR A 147 11.21 -21.05 -3.34
CA TYR A 147 9.94 -20.65 -2.75
C TYR A 147 10.10 -20.21 -1.28
N VAL A 148 10.86 -20.96 -0.48
CA VAL A 148 11.13 -20.60 0.91
C VAL A 148 11.89 -19.26 1.00
N ARG A 149 12.92 -19.04 0.17
CA ARG A 149 13.64 -17.77 0.12
C ARG A 149 12.74 -16.61 -0.30
N LEU A 150 11.95 -16.79 -1.34
CA LEU A 150 11.04 -15.76 -1.84
C LEU A 150 9.97 -15.42 -0.79
N SER A 151 9.43 -16.42 -0.09
CA SER A 151 8.52 -16.22 1.03
C SER A 151 9.17 -15.39 2.14
N LEU A 152 10.42 -15.67 2.50
CA LEU A 152 11.15 -14.88 3.50
C LEU A 152 11.40 -13.44 3.02
N TRP A 153 11.65 -13.22 1.74
CA TRP A 153 11.78 -11.88 1.17
C TRP A 153 10.49 -11.08 1.30
N PHE A 154 9.35 -11.67 0.95
CA PHE A 154 8.06 -11.01 1.10
C PHE A 154 7.70 -10.76 2.57
N LEU A 155 8.02 -11.69 3.46
CA LEU A 155 7.85 -11.48 4.90
C LEU A 155 8.73 -10.33 5.42
N SER A 156 10.00 -10.29 5.02
CA SER A 156 10.90 -9.19 5.39
C SER A 156 10.41 -7.84 4.86
N ALA A 157 9.89 -7.80 3.62
CA ALA A 157 9.28 -6.62 3.05
C ALA A 157 8.05 -6.16 3.85
N SER A 158 7.17 -7.11 4.24
CA SER A 158 6.01 -6.82 5.09
C SER A 158 6.43 -6.14 6.40
N LEU A 159 7.37 -6.73 7.12
CA LEU A 159 7.87 -6.19 8.39
C LEU A 159 8.58 -4.84 8.21
N LEU A 160 9.34 -4.68 7.13
CA LEU A 160 10.04 -3.43 6.84
C LEU A 160 9.05 -2.28 6.58
N PHE A 161 7.94 -2.54 5.88
CA PHE A 161 6.88 -1.55 5.70
C PHE A 161 6.29 -1.09 7.03
N GLU A 162 6.08 -2.00 7.98
CA GLU A 162 5.58 -1.65 9.31
C GLU A 162 6.61 -0.80 10.09
N ILE A 163 7.89 -1.21 10.07
CA ILE A 163 8.96 -0.49 10.78
C ILE A 163 9.11 0.94 10.25
N ILE A 164 9.05 1.13 8.93
CA ILE A 164 9.18 2.46 8.33
C ILE A 164 8.04 3.38 8.74
N MET A 165 6.84 2.81 8.87
CA MET A 165 5.69 3.59 9.32
C MET A 165 5.80 4.09 10.77
N CYS A 166 6.68 3.51 11.59
CA CYS A 166 6.95 4.01 12.95
C CYS A 166 7.58 5.42 12.97
N VAL A 167 8.25 5.80 11.88
CA VAL A 167 8.93 7.11 11.74
C VAL A 167 8.16 8.09 10.85
N SER A 168 6.98 7.71 10.36
CA SER A 168 6.12 8.59 9.57
C SER A 168 5.36 9.53 10.49
N PRO A 169 5.37 10.86 10.26
CA PRO A 169 4.62 11.82 11.04
C PRO A 169 3.10 11.63 10.91
N GLU A 170 2.65 11.24 9.72
CA GLU A 170 1.25 10.88 9.46
C GLU A 170 1.14 9.38 9.23
N PHE A 171 0.19 8.76 9.95
CA PHE A 171 -0.03 7.32 9.88
C PHE A 171 -1.45 6.99 9.38
N PRO A 172 -1.71 7.05 8.08
CA PRO A 172 -2.96 6.53 7.54
C PRO A 172 -2.93 4.99 7.51
N PHE A 173 -3.96 4.33 8.04
CA PHE A 173 -4.09 2.85 8.04
C PHE A 173 -3.90 2.20 6.66
N ARG A 174 -4.29 2.91 5.59
CA ARG A 174 -4.06 2.46 4.20
C ARG A 174 -2.59 2.19 3.88
N SER A 175 -1.67 2.86 4.60
CA SER A 175 -0.23 2.64 4.41
C SER A 175 0.25 1.27 4.89
N LEU A 176 -0.56 0.54 5.68
CA LEU A 176 -0.29 -0.84 6.07
C LEU A 176 -0.77 -1.88 5.05
N PHE A 177 -1.56 -1.47 4.06
CA PHE A 177 -2.05 -2.37 3.03
C PHE A 177 -0.94 -3.12 2.28
N PRO A 178 0.19 -2.50 1.88
CA PRO A 178 1.31 -3.23 1.29
C PRO A 178 1.87 -4.31 2.21
N SER A 179 2.01 -4.05 3.51
CA SER A 179 2.46 -5.05 4.49
C SER A 179 1.55 -6.27 4.50
N THR A 180 0.22 -6.06 4.54
CA THR A 180 -0.77 -7.14 4.47
C THR A 180 -0.58 -8.00 3.22
N ILE A 181 -0.49 -7.37 2.03
CA ILE A 181 -0.34 -8.08 0.76
C ILE A 181 0.95 -8.90 0.73
N PHE A 182 2.06 -8.34 1.22
CA PHE A 182 3.33 -9.06 1.25
C PHE A 182 3.31 -10.21 2.26
N CYS A 183 2.71 -10.04 3.43
CA CYS A 183 2.53 -11.13 4.41
C CYS A 183 1.69 -12.28 3.82
N LEU A 184 0.57 -11.98 3.16
CA LEU A 184 -0.26 -12.96 2.47
C LEU A 184 0.50 -13.67 1.35
N THR A 185 1.25 -12.92 0.54
CA THR A 185 2.09 -13.49 -0.53
C THR A 185 3.14 -14.43 0.04
N ALA A 186 3.79 -14.06 1.14
CA ALA A 186 4.73 -14.93 1.83
C ALA A 186 4.08 -16.24 2.31
N ALA A 187 2.88 -16.15 2.89
CA ALA A 187 2.14 -17.32 3.35
C ALA A 187 1.71 -18.24 2.19
N LEU A 188 1.23 -17.66 1.08
CA LEU A 188 0.83 -18.42 -0.11
C LEU A 188 2.03 -19.13 -0.78
N LEU A 189 3.18 -18.47 -0.88
CA LEU A 189 4.41 -19.07 -1.40
C LEU A 189 4.87 -20.24 -0.53
N MET A 190 4.79 -20.09 0.79
CA MET A 190 5.15 -21.16 1.74
C MET A 190 4.15 -22.32 1.66
N GLN A 191 2.86 -22.03 1.50
CA GLN A 191 1.83 -23.05 1.30
C GLN A 191 2.07 -23.82 0.00
N HIS A 192 2.34 -23.11 -1.10
CA HIS A 192 2.65 -23.73 -2.38
C HIS A 192 3.88 -24.66 -2.28
N ALA A 193 4.93 -24.22 -1.55
CA ALA A 193 6.08 -25.08 -1.28
C ALA A 193 5.72 -26.34 -0.48
N ALA A 194 4.81 -26.21 0.50
CA ALA A 194 4.34 -27.35 1.29
C ALA A 194 3.54 -28.35 0.46
N ASP A 195 2.65 -27.87 -0.39
CA ASP A 195 1.83 -28.69 -1.28
C ASP A 195 2.70 -29.47 -2.27
N ARG A 196 3.71 -28.80 -2.87
CA ARG A 196 4.65 -29.42 -3.79
C ARG A 196 5.59 -30.46 -3.13
N ALA A 197 5.94 -30.21 -1.88
CA ALA A 197 6.76 -31.14 -1.10
C ALA A 197 5.98 -32.38 -0.61
N GLY A 198 4.66 -32.46 -0.82
CA GLY A 198 3.81 -33.49 -0.20
C GLY A 198 3.85 -33.41 1.32
N ALA A 199 4.31 -32.28 1.89
CA ALA A 199 4.37 -32.10 3.32
C ALA A 199 2.95 -31.93 3.86
N SER A 200 2.60 -32.62 4.94
CA SER A 200 1.31 -32.42 5.60
C SER A 200 1.07 -30.94 5.82
N PRO A 201 -0.06 -30.39 5.36
CA PRO A 201 -0.36 -28.98 5.52
C PRO A 201 -0.24 -28.59 6.99
N VAL A 202 0.28 -27.40 7.25
CA VAL A 202 0.28 -26.84 8.60
C VAL A 202 -1.17 -26.53 8.95
N ARG A 203 -1.85 -27.48 9.54
CA ARG A 203 -3.24 -27.26 10.00
C ARG A 203 -3.20 -26.33 11.20
N LEU A 204 -3.78 -25.17 11.05
CA LEU A 204 -4.08 -24.30 12.18
C LEU A 204 -5.31 -24.87 12.89
N PRO A 205 -5.28 -25.01 14.23
CA PRO A 205 -6.48 -25.37 14.98
C PRO A 205 -7.61 -24.40 14.65
N GLY A 206 -8.79 -24.90 14.34
CA GLY A 206 -9.94 -24.03 14.01
C GLY A 206 -9.89 -23.38 12.62
N ALA A 207 -8.99 -23.80 11.71
CA ALA A 207 -8.86 -23.19 10.36
C ALA A 207 -10.19 -23.08 9.60
N GLY A 208 -11.09 -24.06 9.75
CA GLY A 208 -12.44 -24.02 9.13
C GLY A 208 -13.32 -22.92 9.71
N VAL A 209 -13.28 -22.72 11.02
CA VAL A 209 -14.01 -21.64 11.70
C VAL A 209 -13.41 -20.30 11.33
N MET A 210 -12.09 -20.19 11.39
CA MET A 210 -11.36 -18.96 10.99
C MET A 210 -11.65 -18.56 9.55
N LYS A 211 -11.70 -19.52 8.62
CA LYS A 211 -12.07 -19.26 7.22
C LYS A 211 -13.47 -18.68 7.13
N ARG A 212 -14.45 -19.26 7.83
CA ARG A 212 -15.85 -18.78 7.82
C ARG A 212 -15.94 -17.37 8.42
N LEU A 213 -15.31 -17.14 9.57
CA LEU A 213 -15.27 -15.82 10.20
C LEU A 213 -14.60 -14.77 9.31
N ALA A 214 -13.47 -15.11 8.70
CA ALA A 214 -12.79 -14.21 7.76
C ALA A 214 -13.66 -13.92 6.53
N THR A 215 -14.38 -14.92 6.00
CA THR A 215 -15.29 -14.69 4.86
C THR A 215 -16.46 -13.80 5.26
N LEU A 216 -17.07 -14.03 6.43
CA LEU A 216 -18.15 -13.18 6.94
C LEU A 216 -17.68 -11.77 7.22
N TYR A 217 -16.52 -11.61 7.85
CA TYR A 217 -15.92 -10.30 8.09
C TYR A 217 -15.61 -9.57 6.78
N PHE A 218 -15.04 -10.26 5.79
CA PHE A 218 -14.80 -9.68 4.47
C PHE A 218 -16.09 -9.25 3.78
N ALA A 219 -17.14 -10.10 3.78
CA ALA A 219 -18.42 -9.76 3.20
C ALA A 219 -19.05 -8.55 3.89
N PHE A 220 -19.00 -8.51 5.22
CA PHE A 220 -19.49 -7.39 6.02
C PHE A 220 -18.72 -6.10 5.71
N THR A 221 -17.39 -6.13 5.79
CA THR A 221 -16.55 -4.95 5.53
C THR A 221 -16.68 -4.46 4.09
N PHE A 222 -16.79 -5.37 3.11
CA PHE A 222 -17.01 -5.02 1.71
C PHE A 222 -18.37 -4.32 1.53
N ALA A 223 -19.45 -4.88 2.08
CA ALA A 223 -20.79 -4.29 1.99
C ALA A 223 -20.86 -2.91 2.66
N MET A 224 -20.27 -2.80 3.85
CA MET A 224 -20.19 -1.52 4.58
C MET A 224 -19.36 -0.48 3.85
N THR A 225 -18.18 -0.86 3.34
CA THR A 225 -17.32 0.05 2.57
C THR A 225 -18.03 0.53 1.32
N PHE A 226 -18.70 -0.36 0.60
CA PHE A 226 -19.48 -0.01 -0.60
C PHE A 226 -20.61 0.95 -0.25
N TRP A 227 -21.38 0.66 0.80
CA TRP A 227 -22.44 1.55 1.28
C TRP A 227 -21.94 2.93 1.62
N ILE A 228 -20.89 3.02 2.44
CA ILE A 228 -20.27 4.27 2.85
C ILE A 228 -19.74 5.06 1.62
N PHE A 229 -19.14 4.34 0.66
CA PHE A 229 -18.68 4.98 -0.58
C PHE A 229 -19.84 5.59 -1.36
N VAL A 230 -20.99 4.90 -1.48
CA VAL A 230 -22.17 5.42 -2.18
C VAL A 230 -22.74 6.65 -1.47
N GLU A 231 -22.86 6.60 -0.14
CA GLU A 231 -23.38 7.75 0.63
C GLU A 231 -22.43 8.96 0.56
N ASN A 232 -21.13 8.73 0.67
CA ASN A 232 -20.14 9.80 0.52
C ASN A 232 -20.15 10.38 -0.91
N ALA A 233 -20.32 9.54 -1.95
CA ALA A 233 -20.41 10.00 -3.32
C ALA A 233 -21.65 10.90 -3.50
N ARG A 234 -22.81 10.50 -2.98
CA ARG A 234 -24.04 11.31 -3.02
C ARG A 234 -23.88 12.65 -2.32
N TRP A 235 -23.26 12.63 -1.13
CA TRP A 235 -22.94 13.84 -0.38
C TRP A 235 -22.02 14.75 -1.18
N PHE A 236 -20.99 14.18 -1.78
CA PHE A 236 -20.03 14.95 -2.59
C PHE A 236 -20.67 15.53 -3.84
N ASP A 237 -21.46 14.74 -4.58
CA ASP A 237 -22.19 15.17 -5.78
C ASP A 237 -23.13 16.33 -5.49
N HIS A 238 -23.82 16.31 -4.33
CA HIS A 238 -24.66 17.44 -3.90
C HIS A 238 -23.84 18.73 -3.79
N TRP A 239 -22.73 18.72 -3.06
CA TRP A 239 -21.91 19.90 -2.85
C TRP A 239 -21.14 20.34 -4.09
N LEU A 240 -20.77 19.42 -4.98
CA LEU A 240 -20.24 19.76 -6.30
C LEU A 240 -21.30 20.46 -7.16
N GLY A 241 -22.55 20.03 -7.10
CA GLY A 241 -23.67 20.70 -7.77
C GLY A 241 -23.88 22.13 -7.29
N GLU A 242 -23.82 22.37 -5.97
CA GLU A 242 -23.90 23.72 -5.38
C GLU A 242 -22.71 24.59 -5.82
N ALA A 243 -21.48 24.03 -5.79
CA ALA A 243 -20.30 24.75 -6.24
C ALA A 243 -20.37 25.14 -7.72
N GLU A 244 -20.87 24.23 -8.56
CA GLU A 244 -21.07 24.52 -10.00
C GLU A 244 -22.14 25.61 -10.24
N ALA A 245 -23.22 25.57 -9.47
CA ALA A 245 -24.28 26.61 -9.55
C ALA A 245 -23.77 28.01 -9.16
N MET A 246 -22.75 28.08 -8.31
CA MET A 246 -22.14 29.33 -7.85
C MET A 246 -20.96 29.78 -8.71
N ARG A 247 -20.59 29.02 -9.76
CA ARG A 247 -19.41 29.25 -10.59
C ARG A 247 -19.34 30.68 -11.12
N GLY A 248 -18.17 31.32 -11.03
CA GLY A 248 -17.92 32.67 -11.49
C GLY A 248 -18.52 33.76 -10.58
N THR A 249 -18.95 33.41 -9.35
CA THR A 249 -19.48 34.39 -8.40
C THR A 249 -18.51 34.60 -7.22
N PRO A 250 -18.50 35.77 -6.56
CA PRO A 250 -17.69 36.00 -5.37
C PRO A 250 -18.30 35.36 -4.10
N ALA A 251 -19.32 34.50 -4.24
CA ALA A 251 -19.99 33.87 -3.12
C ALA A 251 -19.11 32.80 -2.47
N ILE A 252 -19.33 32.58 -1.17
CA ILE A 252 -18.62 31.55 -0.39
C ILE A 252 -19.56 30.34 -0.25
N LEU A 253 -19.10 29.18 -0.71
CA LEU A 253 -19.79 27.91 -0.50
C LEU A 253 -19.59 27.47 0.95
N SER A 254 -20.68 27.45 1.72
CA SER A 254 -20.67 27.00 3.10
C SER A 254 -21.25 25.58 3.20
N ILE A 255 -20.38 24.59 3.36
CA ILE A 255 -20.77 23.20 3.55
C ILE A 255 -21.17 22.99 5.00
N THR A 256 -22.47 22.94 5.23
CA THR A 256 -23.04 22.86 6.59
C THR A 256 -23.11 21.43 7.14
N GLU A 257 -23.14 20.44 6.26
CA GLU A 257 -23.21 19.04 6.62
C GLU A 257 -21.86 18.35 6.39
N ARG A 258 -21.48 17.55 7.36
CA ARG A 258 -20.28 16.73 7.22
C ARG A 258 -20.55 15.46 6.43
N PRO A 259 -19.50 14.87 5.82
CA PRO A 259 -19.65 13.58 5.15
C PRO A 259 -20.25 12.55 6.11
N PRO A 260 -21.21 11.74 5.64
CA PRO A 260 -21.73 10.65 6.43
C PRO A 260 -20.62 9.67 6.80
N TYR A 261 -20.68 9.10 8.00
CA TYR A 261 -19.70 8.12 8.48
C TYR A 261 -18.26 8.62 8.64
N GLU A 262 -18.05 9.92 8.91
CA GLU A 262 -16.73 10.49 9.18
C GLU A 262 -16.12 10.00 10.53
N GLU A 263 -16.88 9.29 11.35
CA GLU A 263 -16.44 8.83 12.65
C GLU A 263 -15.31 7.79 12.57
N GLU A 264 -14.37 7.86 13.52
CA GLU A 264 -13.24 6.94 13.61
C GLU A 264 -13.66 5.47 13.69
N LEU A 265 -14.80 5.18 14.33
CA LEU A 265 -15.34 3.82 14.46
C LEU A 265 -15.51 3.13 13.10
N TRP A 266 -16.08 3.83 12.12
CA TRP A 266 -16.28 3.27 10.78
C TRP A 266 -14.96 3.03 10.05
N THR A 267 -13.98 3.88 10.26
CA THR A 267 -12.62 3.71 9.76
C THR A 267 -11.98 2.44 10.33
N TYR A 268 -12.12 2.18 11.63
CA TYR A 268 -11.60 0.98 12.27
C TYR A 268 -12.31 -0.29 11.80
N LEU A 269 -13.64 -0.26 11.65
CA LEU A 269 -14.43 -1.41 11.24
C LEU A 269 -14.22 -1.79 9.77
N THR A 270 -14.06 -0.82 8.90
CA THR A 270 -13.94 -1.04 7.45
C THR A 270 -12.50 -1.03 6.96
N GLY A 271 -11.55 -0.50 7.75
CA GLY A 271 -10.19 -0.22 7.32
C GLY A 271 -10.09 0.88 6.26
N PHE A 272 -11.21 1.58 5.98
CA PHE A 272 -11.30 2.60 4.96
C PHE A 272 -11.33 3.99 5.62
N HIS A 273 -10.32 4.81 5.37
CA HIS A 273 -10.33 6.21 5.77
C HIS A 273 -11.25 6.99 4.84
N HIS A 274 -12.34 7.51 5.42
CA HIS A 274 -13.24 8.41 4.71
C HIS A 274 -12.54 9.75 4.55
N TYR A 275 -11.83 9.93 3.44
CA TYR A 275 -11.37 11.24 3.04
C TYR A 275 -12.57 12.01 2.50
N ALA A 276 -13.25 12.74 3.35
CA ALA A 276 -13.81 13.97 2.90
C ALA A 276 -12.59 14.81 2.50
N VAL A 277 -12.47 15.04 1.21
CA VAL A 277 -11.47 15.87 0.56
C VAL A 277 -11.06 16.99 1.52
N GLY A 278 -9.91 16.95 2.14
CA GLY A 278 -9.34 17.85 3.13
C GLY A 278 -9.96 19.23 3.35
N LEU A 279 -11.30 19.34 3.25
CA LEU A 279 -12.05 20.55 3.49
C LEU A 279 -12.12 20.81 4.98
N LYS A 280 -11.89 22.03 5.37
CA LYS A 280 -11.89 22.48 6.78
C LYS A 280 -12.73 23.75 6.96
N SER A 281 -12.89 24.18 8.20
CA SER A 281 -13.56 25.45 8.51
C SER A 281 -12.77 26.67 8.04
N ASP A 282 -11.46 26.57 7.95
CA ASP A 282 -10.60 27.65 7.43
C ASP A 282 -10.68 27.72 5.89
N PRO A 283 -11.19 28.81 5.32
CA PRO A 283 -11.25 28.98 3.87
C PRO A 283 -9.86 29.05 3.20
N ALA A 284 -8.82 29.42 3.94
CA ALA A 284 -7.45 29.48 3.45
C ALA A 284 -6.78 28.08 3.39
N HIS A 285 -7.40 27.07 3.99
CA HIS A 285 -6.89 25.71 3.92
C HIS A 285 -6.76 25.25 2.48
N TRP A 286 -5.65 24.56 2.15
CA TRP A 286 -5.30 24.21 0.77
C TRP A 286 -6.43 23.51 -0.02
N GLY A 287 -7.19 22.59 0.63
CA GLY A 287 -8.31 21.89 -0.01
C GLY A 287 -9.46 22.83 -0.38
N ASN A 288 -9.81 23.73 0.55
CA ASN A 288 -10.84 24.75 0.35
C ASN A 288 -10.43 25.73 -0.75
N ALA A 289 -9.19 26.22 -0.72
CA ALA A 289 -8.64 27.13 -1.72
C ALA A 289 -8.54 26.47 -3.11
N ALA A 290 -8.19 25.19 -3.19
CA ALA A 290 -8.15 24.44 -4.45
C ALA A 290 -9.56 24.31 -5.06
N MET A 291 -10.58 23.96 -4.25
CA MET A 291 -11.96 23.87 -4.69
C MET A 291 -12.51 25.23 -5.13
N ALA A 292 -12.26 26.29 -4.35
CA ALA A 292 -12.67 27.64 -4.69
C ALA A 292 -12.08 28.11 -6.04
N ARG A 293 -10.80 27.85 -6.29
CA ARG A 293 -10.14 28.16 -7.57
C ARG A 293 -10.70 27.36 -8.73
N PHE A 294 -10.98 26.06 -8.52
CA PHE A 294 -11.50 25.21 -9.59
C PHE A 294 -12.88 25.65 -10.06
N TYR A 295 -13.74 26.07 -9.13
CA TYR A 295 -15.10 26.55 -9.44
C TYR A 295 -15.19 28.04 -9.65
N ASP A 296 -14.09 28.79 -9.51
CA ASP A 296 -14.06 30.26 -9.64
C ASP A 296 -15.09 30.92 -8.72
N ILE A 297 -15.07 30.55 -7.42
CA ILE A 297 -15.95 31.10 -6.38
C ILE A 297 -15.14 31.81 -5.29
N GLY A 298 -15.79 32.65 -4.49
CA GLY A 298 -15.13 33.48 -3.48
C GLY A 298 -14.44 32.69 -2.36
N GLY A 299 -14.86 31.46 -2.09
CA GLY A 299 -14.26 30.62 -1.07
C GLY A 299 -15.09 29.36 -0.80
N VAL A 300 -14.50 28.44 -0.01
CA VAL A 300 -15.19 27.24 0.49
C VAL A 300 -14.92 27.14 1.98
N THR A 301 -15.94 26.83 2.76
CA THR A 301 -15.82 26.55 4.20
C THR A 301 -16.62 25.31 4.55
N MET A 302 -16.18 24.55 5.54
CA MET A 302 -16.91 23.38 6.06
C MET A 302 -17.19 23.55 7.55
N ALA A 303 -18.38 23.14 8.01
CA ALA A 303 -18.77 23.20 9.41
C ALA A 303 -17.75 22.51 10.33
N GLU A 304 -17.44 23.12 11.48
CA GLU A 304 -16.57 22.53 12.48
C GLU A 304 -17.17 21.24 13.07
N LYS A 305 -16.29 20.33 13.48
CA LYS A 305 -16.70 19.12 14.19
C LYS A 305 -17.19 19.51 15.58
N LYS A 306 -18.49 19.30 15.85
CA LYS A 306 -19.03 19.49 17.19
C LYS A 306 -18.56 18.40 18.14
#